data_9f01db3a5b9da62bd097d8bbf255e349
#
_entry.id   9f01db3a5b9da62bd097d8bbf255e349
#
_cell.length_a   1.000
_cell.length_b   1.000
_cell.length_c   1.000
_cell.angle_alpha   90.00
_cell.angle_beta   90.00
_cell.angle_gamma   90.00
#
_symmetry.space_group_name_H-M   'P 1'
#
loop_
_entity.id
_entity.type
_entity.pdbx_description
1 polymer ?
#
loop_
_entity_poly.entity_id
_entity_poly.type
_entity_poly.pdbx_seq_one_letter_code
_entity_poly.pdbx_strand_id
1 'polypeptide(L)'
;IIACAGGAAHLPGMVAAATALPVIGIPRALKNLEGIDSLLSIVQMPSGVPVATVSIDGAKNAGLLAARIIGAGNSDVRAKVEAFMSTMEEEVVGKHAALQDRLGLNR
;
A
#
# COMPACT_ATOMS: atom_id res chain seq x y z
N ILE A 1 5.65 9.50 6.08
CA ILE A 1 4.43 10.32 5.88
C ILE A 1 3.57 9.62 4.83
N ILE A 2 2.26 9.54 5.06
CA ILE A 2 1.29 9.05 4.07
C ILE A 2 0.50 10.26 3.56
N ALA A 3 0.43 10.44 2.25
CA ALA A 3 -0.29 11.51 1.60
C ALA A 3 -1.22 10.96 0.51
N CYS A 4 -2.49 11.38 0.53
CA CYS A 4 -3.50 10.94 -0.41
C CYS A 4 -4.00 12.12 -1.23
N ALA A 5 -4.10 11.96 -2.54
CA ALA A 5 -4.57 13.00 -3.44
C ALA A 5 -5.23 12.41 -4.70
N GLY A 6 -6.09 13.20 -5.35
CA GLY A 6 -6.80 12.83 -6.57
C GLY A 6 -6.70 13.87 -7.67
N GLY A 7 -6.98 13.46 -8.90
CA GLY A 7 -6.86 14.32 -10.08
C GLY A 7 -5.40 14.65 -10.40
N ALA A 8 -5.06 15.91 -10.50
CA ALA A 8 -3.68 16.39 -10.64
C ALA A 8 -2.82 16.21 -9.38
N ALA A 9 -3.24 15.46 -8.44
CA ALA A 9 -2.66 14.85 -7.23
C ALA A 9 -1.27 15.38 -6.80
N HIS A 10 -1.14 16.67 -6.51
CA HIS A 10 0.13 17.33 -6.23
C HIS A 10 0.68 17.04 -4.83
N LEU A 11 -0.18 16.79 -3.84
CA LEU A 11 0.18 16.77 -2.42
C LEU A 11 1.33 15.79 -2.09
N PRO A 12 1.35 14.53 -2.53
CA PRO A 12 2.45 13.62 -2.18
C PRO A 12 3.81 14.11 -2.68
N GLY A 13 3.87 14.63 -3.91
CA GLY A 13 5.10 15.18 -4.49
C GLY A 13 5.58 16.44 -3.78
N MET A 14 4.66 17.33 -3.41
CA MET A 14 4.98 18.55 -2.65
C MET A 14 5.54 18.20 -1.26
N VAL A 15 4.94 17.23 -0.58
CA VAL A 15 5.44 16.75 0.72
C VAL A 15 6.82 16.12 0.56
N ALA A 16 7.02 15.29 -0.45
CA ALA A 16 8.31 14.63 -0.70
C ALA A 16 9.44 15.63 -1.02
N ALA A 17 9.11 16.75 -1.67
CA ALA A 17 10.08 17.83 -1.92
C ALA A 17 10.45 18.63 -0.65
N ALA A 18 9.62 18.58 0.39
CA ALA A 18 9.78 19.36 1.61
C ALA A 18 10.35 18.57 2.81
N THR A 19 10.61 17.29 2.66
CA THR A 19 11.07 16.43 3.77
C THR A 19 12.09 15.40 3.31
N ALA A 20 12.98 15.00 4.23
CA ALA A 20 13.86 13.83 4.05
C ALA A 20 13.22 12.52 4.52
N LEU A 21 12.03 12.55 5.11
CA LEU A 21 11.31 11.34 5.52
C LEU A 21 10.71 10.61 4.31
N PRO A 22 10.56 9.28 4.37
CA PRO A 22 9.84 8.53 3.35
C PRO A 22 8.41 9.05 3.18
N VAL A 23 7.98 9.25 1.93
CA VAL A 23 6.62 9.66 1.58
C VAL A 23 5.96 8.56 0.77
N ILE A 24 4.78 8.14 1.21
CA ILE A 24 3.93 7.14 0.56
C ILE A 24 2.74 7.89 -0.03
N GLY A 25 2.56 7.76 -1.34
CA GLY A 25 1.46 8.40 -2.08
C GLY A 25 0.30 7.43 -2.33
N ILE A 26 -0.91 7.87 -2.04
CA ILE A 26 -2.14 7.13 -2.33
C ILE A 26 -2.90 7.88 -3.42
N PRO A 27 -2.98 7.35 -4.66
CA PRO A 27 -3.84 7.91 -5.68
C PRO A 27 -5.32 7.65 -5.35
N ARG A 28 -6.16 8.68 -5.48
CA ARG A 28 -7.62 8.53 -5.30
C ARG A 28 -8.31 8.36 -6.63
N ALA A 29 -9.24 7.39 -6.70
CA ALA A 29 -10.16 7.32 -7.81
C ALA A 29 -11.13 8.51 -7.76
N LEU A 30 -11.26 9.22 -8.90
CA LEU A 30 -12.22 10.29 -9.09
C LEU A 30 -13.19 9.92 -10.21
N LYS A 31 -14.24 10.73 -10.38
CA LYS A 31 -15.32 10.52 -11.35
C LYS A 31 -14.84 10.32 -12.78
N ASN A 32 -13.82 11.06 -13.19
CA ASN A 32 -13.22 10.96 -14.52
C ASN A 32 -11.93 10.12 -14.43
N LEU A 33 -11.59 9.34 -15.46
CA LEU A 33 -10.36 8.58 -15.60
C LEU A 33 -10.10 7.51 -14.51
N GLU A 34 -11.04 7.27 -13.62
CA GLU A 34 -11.01 6.17 -12.63
C GLU A 34 -9.74 6.11 -11.76
N GLY A 35 -9.09 7.24 -11.54
CA GLY A 35 -7.87 7.37 -10.75
C GLY A 35 -6.56 7.25 -11.53
N ILE A 36 -6.58 7.02 -12.84
CA ILE A 36 -5.37 6.96 -13.69
C ILE A 36 -4.62 8.29 -13.68
N ASP A 37 -5.32 9.40 -13.72
CA ASP A 37 -4.76 10.76 -13.59
C ASP A 37 -4.08 10.94 -12.23
N SER A 38 -4.70 10.50 -11.15
CA SER A 38 -4.13 10.54 -9.80
C SER A 38 -2.87 9.67 -9.70
N LEU A 39 -2.92 8.44 -10.24
CA LEU A 39 -1.79 7.53 -10.24
C LEU A 39 -0.59 8.11 -10.99
N LEU A 40 -0.80 8.57 -12.21
CA LEU A 40 0.28 9.12 -13.04
C LEU A 40 0.87 10.40 -12.45
N SER A 41 0.04 11.26 -11.83
CA SER A 41 0.52 12.48 -11.17
C SER A 41 1.42 12.18 -9.96
N ILE A 42 1.15 11.12 -9.23
CA ILE A 42 1.88 10.75 -8.01
C ILE A 42 3.11 9.89 -8.32
N VAL A 43 3.00 8.93 -9.25
CA VAL A 43 4.08 7.97 -9.52
C VAL A 43 5.19 8.58 -10.38
N GLN A 44 4.85 9.49 -11.29
CA GLN A 44 5.79 10.06 -12.26
C GLN A 44 6.54 11.27 -11.66
N MET A 45 7.38 11.01 -10.66
CA MET A 45 8.16 12.04 -9.98
C MET A 45 9.50 12.32 -10.67
N PRO A 46 10.00 13.57 -10.61
CA PRO A 46 11.33 13.89 -11.11
C PRO A 46 12.43 13.22 -10.30
N SER A 47 13.59 13.03 -10.93
CA SER A 47 14.78 12.50 -10.26
C SER A 47 15.15 13.33 -9.03
N GLY A 48 15.39 12.68 -7.90
CA GLY A 48 15.74 13.32 -6.63
C GLY A 48 14.56 13.59 -5.68
N VAL A 49 13.32 13.40 -6.12
CA VAL A 49 12.12 13.58 -5.28
C VAL A 49 11.25 12.31 -5.34
N PRO A 50 11.62 11.23 -4.63
CA PRO A 50 10.92 9.96 -4.70
C PRO A 50 9.62 9.97 -3.87
N VAL A 51 8.56 9.35 -4.43
CA VAL A 51 7.32 9.00 -3.70
C VAL A 51 7.07 7.51 -3.89
N ALA A 52 6.92 6.78 -2.78
CA ALA A 52 6.51 5.38 -2.81
C ALA A 52 4.99 5.29 -3.07
N THR A 53 4.62 5.05 -4.31
CA THR A 53 3.21 5.06 -4.74
C THR A 53 2.60 3.68 -4.57
N VAL A 54 1.44 3.60 -3.89
CA VAL A 54 0.62 2.39 -3.76
C VAL A 54 -0.49 2.38 -4.82
N SER A 55 -1.28 1.31 -4.86
CA SER A 55 -2.41 1.20 -5.78
C SER A 55 -3.46 2.31 -5.58
N ILE A 56 -4.26 2.55 -6.61
CA ILE A 56 -5.42 3.46 -6.52
C ILE A 56 -6.30 3.02 -5.34
N ASP A 57 -6.65 3.95 -4.48
CA ASP A 57 -7.40 3.75 -3.22
C ASP A 57 -6.74 2.77 -2.23
N GLY A 58 -5.46 2.47 -2.37
CA GLY A 58 -4.72 1.47 -1.62
C GLY A 58 -4.28 1.89 -0.22
N ALA A 59 -5.15 2.51 0.58
CA ALA A 59 -4.82 3.04 1.91
C ALA A 59 -4.29 1.97 2.88
N LYS A 60 -4.84 0.75 2.83
CA LYS A 60 -4.36 -0.36 3.66
C LYS A 60 -2.89 -0.69 3.36
N ASN A 61 -2.54 -0.80 2.09
CA ASN A 61 -1.14 -1.07 1.68
C ASN A 61 -0.21 0.10 2.01
N ALA A 62 -0.68 1.34 1.97
CA ALA A 62 0.11 2.49 2.42
C ALA A 62 0.44 2.38 3.91
N GLY A 63 -0.51 2.03 4.75
CA GLY A 63 -0.29 1.79 6.18
C GLY A 63 0.67 0.62 6.44
N LEU A 64 0.51 -0.49 5.73
CA LEU A 64 1.41 -1.65 5.83
C LEU A 64 2.82 -1.34 5.36
N LEU A 65 2.98 -0.56 4.28
CA LEU A 65 4.28 -0.10 3.81
C LEU A 65 4.96 0.80 4.84
N ALA A 66 4.22 1.74 5.44
CA ALA A 66 4.72 2.58 6.52
C ALA A 66 5.21 1.75 7.70
N ALA A 67 4.43 0.74 8.13
CA ALA A 67 4.82 -0.19 9.18
C ALA A 67 6.10 -0.97 8.82
N ARG A 68 6.25 -1.42 7.58
CA ARG A 68 7.47 -2.09 7.11
C ARG A 68 8.68 -1.17 7.10
N ILE A 69 8.52 0.08 6.68
CA ILE A 69 9.59 1.09 6.71
C ILE A 69 10.07 1.31 8.15
N ILE A 70 9.15 1.50 9.10
CA ILE A 70 9.48 1.65 10.52
C ILE A 70 10.10 0.35 11.07
N GLY A 71 9.54 -0.79 10.72
CA GLY A 71 9.99 -2.12 11.15
C GLY A 71 11.38 -2.49 10.65
N ALA A 72 11.91 -1.82 9.63
CA ALA A 72 13.29 -2.01 9.19
C ALA A 72 14.32 -1.69 10.30
N GLY A 73 14.02 -0.69 11.15
CA GLY A 73 14.84 -0.30 12.28
C GLY A 73 14.21 -0.57 13.67
N ASN A 74 13.01 -1.16 13.72
CA ASN A 74 12.28 -1.42 14.97
C ASN A 74 11.75 -2.85 15.00
N SER A 75 12.35 -3.69 15.86
CA SER A 75 12.02 -5.13 15.98
C SER A 75 10.57 -5.39 16.42
N ASP A 76 10.01 -4.55 17.30
CA ASP A 76 8.66 -4.73 17.82
C ASP A 76 7.61 -4.47 16.72
N VAL A 77 7.84 -3.44 15.91
CA VAL A 77 6.97 -3.16 14.74
C VAL A 77 7.11 -4.26 13.70
N ARG A 78 8.33 -4.72 13.43
CA ARG A 78 8.58 -5.83 12.50
C ARG A 78 7.85 -7.10 12.93
N ALA A 79 7.93 -7.48 14.20
CA ALA A 79 7.23 -8.66 14.72
C ALA A 79 5.71 -8.57 14.52
N LYS A 80 5.12 -7.38 14.65
CA LYS A 80 3.69 -7.17 14.37
C LYS A 80 3.36 -7.33 12.88
N VAL A 81 4.23 -6.88 11.99
CA VAL A 81 4.06 -7.08 10.55
C VAL A 81 4.17 -8.57 10.19
N GLU A 82 5.12 -9.29 10.77
CA GLU A 82 5.28 -10.74 10.58
C GLU A 82 4.05 -11.50 11.08
N ALA A 83 3.52 -11.17 12.26
CA ALA A 83 2.28 -11.76 12.78
C ALA A 83 1.09 -11.51 11.86
N PHE A 84 0.96 -10.29 11.32
CA PHE A 84 -0.08 -9.97 10.34
C PHE A 84 0.06 -10.81 9.05
N MET A 85 1.29 -11.03 8.57
CA MET A 85 1.54 -11.85 7.39
C MET A 85 1.14 -13.31 7.63
N SER A 86 1.46 -13.87 8.81
CA SER A 86 1.04 -15.24 9.19
C SER A 86 -0.48 -15.38 9.23
N THR A 87 -1.18 -14.39 9.80
CA THR A 87 -2.65 -14.39 9.81
C THR A 87 -3.24 -14.40 8.38
N MET A 88 -2.66 -13.62 7.46
CA MET A 88 -3.11 -13.65 6.06
C MET A 88 -2.88 -15.00 5.39
N GLU A 89 -1.77 -15.66 5.68
CA GLU A 89 -1.46 -17.01 5.17
C GLU A 89 -2.50 -18.02 5.70
N GLU A 90 -2.78 -18.01 6.99
CA GLU A 90 -3.80 -18.88 7.62
C GLU A 90 -5.19 -18.67 7.00
N GLU A 91 -5.58 -17.42 6.73
CA GLU A 91 -6.85 -17.13 6.04
C GLU A 91 -6.92 -17.72 4.64
N VAL A 92 -5.82 -17.67 3.87
CA VAL A 92 -5.77 -18.25 2.52
C VAL A 92 -5.83 -19.78 2.57
N VAL A 93 -5.08 -20.40 3.47
CA VAL A 93 -5.11 -21.86 3.68
C VAL A 93 -6.50 -22.31 4.09
N GLY A 94 -7.16 -21.59 5.01
CA GLY A 94 -8.53 -21.87 5.42
C GLY A 94 -9.55 -21.78 4.28
N LYS A 95 -9.44 -20.75 3.43
CA LYS A 95 -10.28 -20.63 2.22
C LYS A 95 -10.04 -21.74 1.23
N HIS A 96 -8.79 -22.17 1.05
CA HIS A 96 -8.44 -23.30 0.18
C HIS A 96 -9.06 -24.60 0.69
N ALA A 97 -8.92 -24.92 1.98
CA ALA A 97 -9.50 -26.09 2.59
C ALA A 97 -11.04 -26.11 2.43
N ALA A 98 -11.70 -24.99 2.73
CA ALA A 98 -13.14 -24.86 2.56
C ALA A 98 -13.60 -25.05 1.11
N LEU A 99 -12.81 -24.61 0.13
CA LEU A 99 -13.10 -24.85 -1.29
C LEU A 99 -12.94 -26.32 -1.66
N GLN A 100 -11.88 -26.97 -1.18
CA GLN A 100 -11.66 -28.42 -1.41
C GLN A 100 -12.79 -29.26 -0.84
N ASP A 101 -13.25 -28.95 0.38
CA ASP A 101 -14.40 -29.63 1.01
C ASP A 101 -15.67 -29.46 0.17
N ARG A 102 -15.95 -28.23 -0.28
CA ARG A 102 -17.13 -27.96 -1.12
C ARG A 102 -17.10 -28.69 -2.47
N LEU A 103 -15.92 -28.93 -3.03
CA LEU A 103 -15.73 -29.62 -4.29
C LEU A 103 -15.56 -31.14 -4.13
N GLY A 104 -15.57 -31.66 -2.90
CA GLY A 104 -15.37 -33.09 -2.61
C GLY A 104 -13.98 -33.62 -2.98
N LEU A 105 -12.97 -32.76 -2.95
CA LEU A 105 -11.59 -33.07 -3.35
C LEU A 105 -10.73 -33.59 -2.18
N ASN A 106 -11.22 -33.54 -0.96
CA ASN A 106 -10.58 -34.10 0.22
C ASN A 106 -10.91 -35.60 0.30
N ARG A 107 -10.14 -36.41 -0.42
CA ARG A 107 -10.15 -37.87 -0.31
C ARG A 107 -8.81 -38.41 0.19
#